data_2afbbccd7b8a461d3cfe2d5795cd6311
#
_entry.id   2afbbccd7b8a461d3cfe2d5795cd6311
#
_cell.length_a   1.000
_cell.length_b   1.000
_cell.length_c   1.000
_cell.angle_alpha   90.00
_cell.angle_beta   90.00
_cell.angle_gamma   90.00
#
_symmetry.space_group_name_H-M   'P 1'
#
loop_
_entity.id
_entity.type
_entity.pdbx_description
1 polymer ?
#
loop_
_entity_poly.entity_id
_entity_poly.type
_entity_poly.pdbx_seq_one_letter_code
_entity_poly.pdbx_strand_id
1 'polypeptide(L)'
;MTSGGAGVSSTDYYENNTTLAQYLEFHFGETWHGEGNFPKELADAAMAVLDGRPTRRALDIGCACGRTTLELARQFDHVDGVDFSHRFIDKCREVIRLGEARYARPEEGELVSYQARSLAALGLQPYTNKVAFHQGDACDLAPDLAGYDLVVAGNLIDRLYKPAKFLDDICHRINDLGLLVIASPYTWLEDYTPRSEWLGGFEKNGEQYTTLDGLQDALAGRFQLMMEPRSLPFVIRETRNKFQHSFSELTVWEKLPAA
;
A
#
# COMPACT_ATOMS: atom_id res chain seq x y z
N MET A 1 30.28 -6.36 -27.29
CA MET A 1 30.53 -6.68 -25.87
C MET A 1 29.33 -6.17 -25.11
N THR A 2 28.39 -7.06 -24.82
CA THR A 2 27.16 -6.76 -24.11
C THR A 2 27.45 -6.94 -22.61
N SER A 3 27.52 -5.83 -21.89
CA SER A 3 27.57 -5.84 -20.42
C SER A 3 26.20 -6.25 -19.90
N GLY A 4 26.07 -7.50 -19.48
CA GLY A 4 24.92 -7.96 -18.70
C GLY A 4 24.91 -7.25 -17.36
N GLY A 5 23.99 -6.31 -17.16
CA GLY A 5 23.66 -5.80 -15.85
C GLY A 5 23.02 -6.94 -15.05
N ALA A 6 23.61 -7.30 -13.92
CA ALA A 6 22.97 -8.20 -12.95
C ALA A 6 21.66 -7.53 -12.52
N GLY A 7 20.52 -8.15 -12.79
CA GLY A 7 19.22 -7.68 -12.32
C GLY A 7 19.23 -7.64 -10.79
N VAL A 8 18.95 -6.48 -10.23
CA VAL A 8 18.72 -6.32 -8.78
C VAL A 8 17.49 -7.17 -8.46
N SER A 9 17.56 -8.05 -7.47
CA SER A 9 16.39 -8.83 -7.07
C SER A 9 15.28 -7.88 -6.58
N SER A 10 14.01 -8.27 -6.74
CA SER A 10 12.88 -7.44 -6.29
C SER A 10 12.97 -7.09 -4.81
N THR A 11 13.52 -7.96 -3.99
CA THR A 11 13.81 -7.74 -2.57
C THR A 11 14.87 -6.68 -2.34
N ASP A 12 15.94 -6.65 -3.14
CA ASP A 12 17.04 -5.67 -3.01
C ASP A 12 16.60 -4.25 -3.42
N TYR A 13 15.57 -4.14 -4.28
CA TYR A 13 15.04 -2.84 -4.70
C TYR A 13 14.52 -2.02 -3.52
N TYR A 14 13.73 -2.62 -2.63
CA TYR A 14 13.16 -1.93 -1.46
C TYR A 14 14.13 -1.82 -0.27
N GLU A 15 15.28 -2.48 -0.33
CA GLU A 15 16.30 -2.46 0.72
C GLU A 15 17.44 -1.44 0.44
N ASN A 16 17.28 -0.49 -0.52
CA ASN A 16 18.28 0.54 -0.82
C ASN A 16 17.88 1.95 -0.35
N ASN A 17 18.88 2.82 -0.15
CA ASN A 17 18.67 4.18 0.38
C ASN A 17 17.93 5.11 -0.59
N THR A 18 18.11 4.93 -1.89
CA THR A 18 17.48 5.78 -2.91
C THR A 18 15.98 5.52 -2.94
N THR A 19 15.56 4.26 -2.97
CA THR A 19 14.15 3.88 -2.90
C THR A 19 13.51 4.34 -1.60
N LEU A 20 14.18 4.15 -0.45
CA LEU A 20 13.68 4.65 0.83
C LEU A 20 13.45 6.17 0.80
N ALA A 21 14.38 6.95 0.25
CA ALA A 21 14.23 8.40 0.15
C ALA A 21 13.08 8.81 -0.78
N GLN A 22 12.89 8.12 -1.91
CA GLN A 22 11.75 8.34 -2.81
C GLN A 22 10.42 8.05 -2.12
N TYR A 23 10.32 6.95 -1.37
CA TYR A 23 9.10 6.60 -0.64
C TYR A 23 8.84 7.55 0.53
N LEU A 24 9.87 8.07 1.21
CA LEU A 24 9.70 9.11 2.24
C LEU A 24 9.17 10.41 1.63
N GLU A 25 9.69 10.83 0.45
CA GLU A 25 9.13 11.97 -0.29
C GLU A 25 7.69 11.70 -0.72
N PHE A 26 7.38 10.52 -1.25
CA PHE A 26 6.03 10.13 -1.67
C PHE A 26 5.04 10.12 -0.50
N HIS A 27 5.46 9.66 0.67
CA HIS A 27 4.61 9.55 1.87
C HIS A 27 4.45 10.88 2.62
N PHE A 28 5.54 11.62 2.82
CA PHE A 28 5.56 12.78 3.71
C PHE A 28 5.94 14.10 3.02
N GLY A 29 6.41 14.04 1.78
CA GLY A 29 6.89 15.19 1.04
C GLY A 29 5.80 16.07 0.44
N GLU A 30 6.23 16.85 -0.54
CA GLU A 30 5.36 17.76 -1.29
C GLU A 30 4.51 16.99 -2.28
N THR A 31 3.41 17.60 -2.70
CA THR A 31 2.56 17.09 -3.78
C THR A 31 2.96 17.74 -5.10
N TRP A 32 2.78 17.03 -6.20
CA TRP A 32 3.30 17.40 -7.51
C TRP A 32 2.21 17.35 -8.58
N HIS A 33 2.32 18.24 -9.55
CA HIS A 33 1.45 18.28 -10.74
C HIS A 33 -0.06 18.44 -10.44
N GLY A 34 -0.40 19.00 -9.26
CA GLY A 34 -1.80 19.21 -8.85
C GLY A 34 -2.46 17.99 -8.22
N GLU A 35 -1.74 16.86 -8.12
CA GLU A 35 -2.25 15.65 -7.47
C GLU A 35 -2.05 15.72 -5.95
N GLY A 36 -2.93 15.04 -5.20
CA GLY A 36 -2.86 14.93 -3.76
C GLY A 36 -1.74 13.99 -3.29
N ASN A 37 -1.60 13.87 -1.96
CA ASN A 37 -0.71 12.87 -1.37
C ASN A 37 -1.41 11.51 -1.39
N PHE A 38 -0.99 10.62 -2.27
CA PHE A 38 -1.65 9.32 -2.49
C PHE A 38 -1.88 8.49 -1.21
N PRO A 39 -0.89 8.28 -0.31
CA PRO A 39 -1.14 7.55 0.93
C PRO A 39 -2.24 8.16 1.80
N LYS A 40 -2.36 9.50 1.82
CA LYS A 40 -3.44 10.20 2.52
C LYS A 40 -4.76 10.04 1.78
N GLU A 41 -4.79 10.26 0.46
CA GLU A 41 -5.99 10.12 -0.37
C GLU A 41 -6.57 8.70 -0.31
N LEU A 42 -5.70 7.67 -0.27
CA LEU A 42 -6.09 6.28 -0.09
C LEU A 42 -6.74 6.05 1.28
N ALA A 43 -6.15 6.57 2.35
CA ALA A 43 -6.72 6.49 3.69
C ALA A 43 -8.06 7.23 3.77
N ASP A 44 -8.15 8.45 3.23
CA ASP A 44 -9.38 9.24 3.19
C ASP A 44 -10.49 8.49 2.42
N ALA A 45 -10.14 7.89 1.28
CA ALA A 45 -11.05 7.09 0.48
C ALA A 45 -11.56 5.84 1.23
N ALA A 46 -10.68 5.16 1.97
CA ALA A 46 -11.04 4.01 2.78
C ALA A 46 -11.91 4.40 3.99
N MET A 47 -11.63 5.54 4.62
CA MET A 47 -12.43 6.03 5.74
C MET A 47 -13.81 6.56 5.30
N ALA A 48 -13.91 7.13 4.11
CA ALA A 48 -15.18 7.67 3.56
C ALA A 48 -16.25 6.59 3.33
N VAL A 49 -15.87 5.33 3.22
CA VAL A 49 -16.81 4.21 2.98
C VAL A 49 -17.19 3.45 4.25
N LEU A 50 -16.74 3.91 5.42
CA LEU A 50 -17.01 3.22 6.70
C LEU A 50 -18.50 3.29 7.11
N ASP A 51 -19.18 4.39 6.83
CA ASP A 51 -20.64 4.57 7.04
C ASP A 51 -21.15 4.00 8.38
N GLY A 52 -20.54 4.46 9.49
CA GLY A 52 -20.92 4.03 10.85
C GLY A 52 -20.45 2.64 11.24
N ARG A 53 -19.64 1.95 10.45
CA ARG A 53 -19.00 0.68 10.81
C ARG A 53 -18.05 0.82 12.00
N PRO A 54 -17.78 -0.28 12.70
CA PRO A 54 -16.78 -0.28 13.77
C PRO A 54 -15.41 0.20 13.24
N THR A 55 -14.68 0.93 14.10
CA THR A 55 -13.34 1.47 13.80
C THR A 55 -12.35 1.06 14.89
N ARG A 56 -12.40 -0.20 15.33
CA ARG A 56 -11.53 -0.71 16.39
C ARG A 56 -10.12 -0.98 15.88
N ARG A 57 -10.01 -1.79 14.82
CA ARG A 57 -8.71 -2.18 14.26
C ARG A 57 -8.69 -2.05 12.73
N ALA A 58 -7.61 -1.47 12.20
CA ALA A 58 -7.31 -1.50 10.77
C ALA A 58 -5.93 -2.10 10.51
N LEU A 59 -5.75 -2.65 9.30
CA LEU A 59 -4.48 -3.14 8.78
C LEU A 59 -4.14 -2.39 7.49
N ASP A 60 -2.94 -1.81 7.45
CA ASP A 60 -2.32 -1.25 6.25
C ASP A 60 -1.22 -2.22 5.80
N ILE A 61 -1.50 -2.99 4.76
CA ILE A 61 -0.58 -4.02 4.28
C ILE A 61 0.16 -3.57 3.02
N GLY A 62 1.49 -3.68 3.04
CA GLY A 62 2.39 -2.97 2.13
C GLY A 62 2.52 -1.50 2.53
N CYS A 63 2.62 -1.22 3.84
CA CYS A 63 2.53 0.13 4.41
C CYS A 63 3.71 1.04 4.04
N ALA A 64 4.79 0.51 3.45
CA ALA A 64 6.02 1.22 3.10
C ALA A 64 6.49 2.14 4.24
N CYS A 65 6.45 3.48 4.06
CA CYS A 65 6.86 4.45 5.07
C CYS A 65 5.76 4.85 6.07
N GLY A 66 4.59 4.20 6.07
CA GLY A 66 3.59 4.26 7.14
C GLY A 66 2.66 5.48 7.13
N ARG A 67 2.59 6.26 6.04
CA ARG A 67 1.69 7.42 6.00
C ARG A 67 0.22 7.01 6.03
N THR A 68 -0.21 6.04 5.23
CA THR A 68 -1.58 5.53 5.24
C THR A 68 -1.96 5.00 6.63
N THR A 69 -1.07 4.23 7.26
CA THR A 69 -1.24 3.71 8.63
C THR A 69 -1.55 4.83 9.62
N LEU A 70 -0.77 5.93 9.59
CA LEU A 70 -0.96 7.09 10.47
C LEU A 70 -2.25 7.87 10.18
N GLU A 71 -2.65 7.99 8.91
CA GLU A 71 -3.90 8.66 8.53
C GLU A 71 -5.13 7.85 8.99
N LEU A 72 -5.11 6.52 8.83
CA LEU A 72 -6.18 5.63 9.33
C LEU A 72 -6.37 5.75 10.84
N ALA A 73 -5.28 5.95 11.60
CA ALA A 73 -5.32 6.11 13.06
C ALA A 73 -6.08 7.36 13.52
N ARG A 74 -6.48 8.26 12.62
CA ARG A 74 -7.40 9.38 12.93
C ARG A 74 -8.79 8.88 13.34
N GLN A 75 -9.24 7.77 12.75
CA GLN A 75 -10.56 7.19 13.03
C GLN A 75 -10.49 5.88 13.81
N PHE A 76 -9.44 5.08 13.61
CA PHE A 76 -9.31 3.78 14.25
C PHE A 76 -8.67 3.89 15.64
N ASP A 77 -9.06 2.97 16.53
CA ASP A 77 -8.45 2.85 17.85
C ASP A 77 -7.04 2.29 17.79
N HIS A 78 -6.81 1.35 16.86
CA HIS A 78 -5.50 0.76 16.59
C HIS A 78 -5.32 0.45 15.10
N VAL A 79 -4.11 0.71 14.56
CA VAL A 79 -3.76 0.38 13.19
C VAL A 79 -2.42 -0.34 13.16
N ASP A 80 -2.43 -1.53 12.57
CA ASP A 80 -1.21 -2.26 12.27
C ASP A 80 -0.74 -1.93 10.84
N GLY A 81 0.54 -1.56 10.68
CA GLY A 81 1.20 -1.43 9.39
C GLY A 81 2.15 -2.59 9.18
N VAL A 82 2.04 -3.29 8.06
CA VAL A 82 2.90 -4.43 7.70
C VAL A 82 3.61 -4.15 6.39
N ASP A 83 4.91 -4.39 6.34
CA ASP A 83 5.69 -4.34 5.10
C ASP A 83 6.77 -5.41 5.10
N PHE A 84 7.13 -5.90 3.91
CA PHE A 84 8.17 -6.90 3.74
C PHE A 84 9.58 -6.33 4.01
N SER A 85 9.80 -5.04 3.71
CA SER A 85 11.09 -4.37 3.89
C SER A 85 11.38 -4.04 5.35
N HIS A 86 12.45 -4.60 5.88
CA HIS A 86 12.98 -4.23 7.19
C HIS A 86 13.29 -2.73 7.27
N ARG A 87 13.85 -2.15 6.19
CA ARG A 87 14.25 -0.74 6.16
C ARG A 87 13.05 0.20 6.22
N PHE A 88 11.95 -0.14 5.56
CA PHE A 88 10.73 0.66 5.65
C PHE A 88 10.16 0.61 7.07
N ILE A 89 10.08 -0.56 7.67
CA ILE A 89 9.55 -0.72 9.02
C ILE A 89 10.43 -0.02 10.07
N ASP A 90 11.75 -0.15 9.98
CA ASP A 90 12.65 0.55 10.88
C ASP A 90 12.52 2.07 10.73
N LYS A 91 12.32 2.56 9.50
CA LYS A 91 12.07 3.98 9.24
C LYS A 91 10.72 4.44 9.78
N CYS A 92 9.65 3.64 9.68
CA CYS A 92 8.36 3.94 10.30
C CYS A 92 8.51 4.13 11.82
N ARG A 93 9.19 3.21 12.48
CA ARG A 93 9.48 3.29 13.92
C ARG A 93 10.31 4.51 14.29
N GLU A 94 11.32 4.84 13.47
CA GLU A 94 12.13 6.05 13.64
C GLU A 94 11.29 7.32 13.51
N VAL A 95 10.43 7.42 12.48
CA VAL A 95 9.54 8.57 12.24
C VAL A 95 8.61 8.80 13.43
N ILE A 96 8.00 7.74 13.97
CA ILE A 96 7.17 7.86 15.19
C ILE A 96 7.99 8.35 16.37
N ARG A 97 9.14 7.75 16.62
CA ARG A 97 10.00 8.08 17.77
C ARG A 97 10.52 9.52 17.72
N LEU A 98 10.86 10.02 16.52
CA LEU A 98 11.37 11.37 16.31
C LEU A 98 10.27 12.42 16.14
N GLY A 99 9.04 12.01 15.78
CA GLY A 99 7.95 12.91 15.40
C GLY A 99 8.17 13.59 14.04
N GLU A 100 9.11 13.11 13.24
CA GLU A 100 9.41 13.67 11.91
C GLU A 100 10.06 12.64 10.99
N ALA A 101 9.80 12.79 9.68
CA ALA A 101 10.46 12.03 8.60
C ALA A 101 11.65 12.84 8.09
N ARG A 102 12.86 12.28 8.18
CA ARG A 102 14.12 12.87 7.67
C ARG A 102 14.69 12.02 6.55
N TYR A 103 15.04 12.66 5.43
CA TYR A 103 15.61 11.98 4.27
C TYR A 103 16.41 12.92 3.36
N ALA A 104 17.27 12.33 2.53
CA ALA A 104 18.01 13.03 1.48
C ALA A 104 17.28 12.85 0.15
N ARG A 105 16.58 13.88 -0.31
CA ARG A 105 15.82 13.87 -1.56
C ARG A 105 16.75 14.01 -2.76
N PRO A 106 16.74 13.07 -3.73
CA PRO A 106 17.52 13.19 -4.95
C PRO A 106 17.11 14.43 -5.77
N GLU A 107 18.10 15.20 -6.23
CA GLU A 107 17.85 16.36 -7.09
C GLU A 107 18.37 16.15 -8.51
N GLU A 108 19.69 15.94 -8.67
CA GLU A 108 20.31 15.79 -9.99
C GLU A 108 21.67 15.07 -9.82
N GLY A 109 21.86 13.94 -10.48
CA GLY A 109 23.08 13.15 -10.33
C GLY A 109 23.33 12.77 -8.87
N GLU A 110 24.44 13.25 -8.29
CA GLU A 110 24.79 13.03 -6.88
C GLU A 110 24.25 14.13 -5.94
N LEU A 111 23.61 15.17 -6.49
CA LEU A 111 23.07 16.27 -5.68
C LEU A 111 21.80 15.85 -4.95
N VAL A 112 21.74 16.17 -3.67
CA VAL A 112 20.59 15.91 -2.80
C VAL A 112 20.19 17.15 -2.01
N SER A 113 18.93 17.25 -1.62
CA SER A 113 18.44 18.20 -0.63
C SER A 113 17.96 17.46 0.62
N TYR A 114 18.32 17.94 1.80
CA TYR A 114 17.90 17.34 3.05
C TYR A 114 16.51 17.85 3.44
N GLN A 115 15.59 16.90 3.70
CA GLN A 115 14.21 17.17 4.05
C GLN A 115 13.93 16.72 5.47
N ALA A 116 13.07 17.48 6.16
CA ALA A 116 12.45 17.08 7.43
C ALA A 116 10.97 17.45 7.38
N ARG A 117 10.09 16.47 7.65
CA ARG A 117 8.63 16.63 7.61
C ARG A 117 8.06 16.24 8.97
N SER A 118 7.61 17.24 9.71
CA SER A 118 7.08 17.08 11.06
C SER A 118 5.70 16.43 11.06
N LEU A 119 5.50 15.37 11.86
CA LEU A 119 4.20 14.76 12.08
C LEU A 119 3.21 15.74 12.73
N ALA A 120 3.69 16.65 13.58
CA ALA A 120 2.85 17.68 14.16
C ALA A 120 2.32 18.65 13.10
N ALA A 121 3.16 19.09 12.15
CA ALA A 121 2.75 19.95 11.06
C ALA A 121 1.75 19.25 10.10
N LEU A 122 1.84 17.93 9.96
CA LEU A 122 0.89 17.11 9.22
C LEU A 122 -0.37 16.75 10.02
N GLY A 123 -0.44 17.13 11.30
CA GLY A 123 -1.55 16.80 12.21
C GLY A 123 -1.61 15.32 12.58
N LEU A 124 -0.47 14.59 12.49
CA LEU A 124 -0.39 13.14 12.72
C LEU A 124 0.19 12.78 14.09
N GLN A 125 0.87 13.72 14.76
CA GLN A 125 1.52 13.48 16.06
C GLN A 125 0.58 12.88 17.13
N PRO A 126 -0.71 13.28 17.25
CA PRO A 126 -1.61 12.72 18.25
C PRO A 126 -1.94 11.24 18.08
N TYR A 127 -1.67 10.66 16.91
CA TYR A 127 -2.08 9.30 16.56
C TYR A 127 -0.93 8.29 16.60
N THR A 128 0.29 8.73 16.92
CA THR A 128 1.48 7.88 16.93
C THR A 128 1.44 6.75 17.96
N ASN A 129 0.65 6.88 19.02
CA ASN A 129 0.43 5.85 20.03
C ASN A 129 -0.66 4.81 19.66
N LYS A 130 -1.33 5.00 18.53
CA LYS A 130 -2.36 4.11 18.03
C LYS A 130 -1.87 3.16 16.92
N VAL A 131 -0.61 3.29 16.50
CA VAL A 131 -0.05 2.50 15.39
C VAL A 131 1.06 1.57 15.85
N ALA A 132 1.12 0.40 15.22
CA ALA A 132 2.22 -0.54 15.37
C ALA A 132 2.74 -0.94 13.98
N PHE A 133 4.07 -1.13 13.86
CA PHE A 133 4.69 -1.50 12.59
C PHE A 133 5.41 -2.83 12.71
N HIS A 134 5.12 -3.75 11.79
CA HIS A 134 5.59 -5.13 11.78
C HIS A 134 6.27 -5.43 10.43
N GLN A 135 7.45 -6.00 10.48
CA GLN A 135 8.00 -6.62 9.28
C GLN A 135 7.28 -7.94 9.06
N GLY A 136 6.79 -8.18 7.84
CA GLY A 136 6.04 -9.39 7.52
C GLY A 136 5.80 -9.57 6.03
N ASP A 137 5.50 -10.81 5.65
CA ASP A 137 5.12 -11.18 4.30
C ASP A 137 3.60 -11.15 4.16
N ALA A 138 3.07 -10.38 3.22
CA ALA A 138 1.63 -10.32 2.94
C ALA A 138 1.04 -11.67 2.54
N CYS A 139 1.84 -12.55 1.94
CA CYS A 139 1.43 -13.91 1.58
C CYS A 139 1.58 -14.92 2.73
N ASP A 140 2.10 -14.52 3.90
CA ASP A 140 2.31 -15.38 5.07
C ASP A 140 2.28 -14.56 6.37
N LEU A 141 1.12 -13.93 6.62
CA LEU A 141 0.92 -13.04 7.78
C LEU A 141 0.93 -13.82 9.10
N ALA A 142 1.51 -13.22 10.13
CA ALA A 142 1.48 -13.76 11.49
C ALA A 142 0.03 -13.99 11.96
N PRO A 143 -0.25 -15.08 12.70
CA PRO A 143 -1.62 -15.47 13.07
C PRO A 143 -2.36 -14.45 13.96
N ASP A 144 -1.65 -13.64 14.73
CA ASP A 144 -2.19 -12.61 15.62
C ASP A 144 -2.64 -11.35 14.88
N LEU A 145 -2.23 -11.18 13.61
CA LEU A 145 -2.72 -10.12 12.74
C LEU A 145 -4.10 -10.50 12.17
N ALA A 146 -5.15 -10.37 12.99
CA ALA A 146 -6.52 -10.70 12.65
C ALA A 146 -7.54 -9.83 13.41
N GLY A 147 -8.81 -9.92 13.04
CA GLY A 147 -9.90 -9.19 13.70
C GLY A 147 -9.96 -7.72 13.27
N TYR A 148 -9.70 -7.44 11.99
CA TYR A 148 -9.72 -6.10 11.44
C TYR A 148 -11.11 -5.71 10.93
N ASP A 149 -11.51 -4.48 11.19
CA ASP A 149 -12.73 -3.88 10.65
C ASP A 149 -12.46 -3.27 9.25
N LEU A 150 -11.19 -2.94 8.96
CA LEU A 150 -10.71 -2.47 7.66
C LEU A 150 -9.32 -3.04 7.35
N VAL A 151 -9.12 -3.48 6.12
CA VAL A 151 -7.80 -3.76 5.56
C VAL A 151 -7.60 -2.92 4.31
N VAL A 152 -6.44 -2.26 4.20
CA VAL A 152 -6.03 -1.47 3.05
C VAL A 152 -4.78 -2.09 2.42
N ALA A 153 -4.81 -2.28 1.10
CA ALA A 153 -3.70 -2.77 0.30
C ALA A 153 -3.45 -1.79 -0.88
N GLY A 154 -2.56 -0.81 -0.67
CA GLY A 154 -2.25 0.22 -1.66
C GLY A 154 -1.04 -0.13 -2.50
N ASN A 155 -1.20 -0.25 -3.83
CA ASN A 155 -0.15 -0.55 -4.80
C ASN A 155 0.66 -1.81 -4.45
N LEU A 156 -0.03 -2.83 -3.91
CA LEU A 156 0.57 -4.05 -3.40
C LEU A 156 0.27 -5.29 -4.25
N ILE A 157 -0.98 -5.45 -4.71
CA ILE A 157 -1.46 -6.73 -5.26
C ILE A 157 -0.65 -7.21 -6.47
N ASP A 158 -0.15 -6.30 -7.29
CA ASP A 158 0.67 -6.55 -8.47
C ASP A 158 2.19 -6.62 -8.15
N ARG A 159 2.54 -6.68 -6.85
CA ARG A 159 3.89 -6.85 -6.30
C ARG A 159 4.05 -8.12 -5.48
N LEU A 160 2.96 -8.85 -5.25
CA LEU A 160 2.96 -10.09 -4.49
C LEU A 160 3.35 -11.27 -5.39
N TYR A 161 4.17 -12.17 -4.86
CA TYR A 161 4.54 -13.38 -5.59
C TYR A 161 3.40 -14.42 -5.70
N LYS A 162 2.37 -14.32 -4.83
CA LYS A 162 1.15 -15.14 -4.83
C LYS A 162 -0.06 -14.33 -4.42
N PRO A 163 -0.59 -13.44 -5.30
CA PRO A 163 -1.70 -12.57 -4.96
C PRO A 163 -2.99 -13.33 -4.61
N ALA A 164 -3.27 -14.46 -5.24
CA ALA A 164 -4.43 -15.28 -4.90
C ALA A 164 -4.34 -15.87 -3.48
N LYS A 165 -3.14 -16.29 -3.03
CA LYS A 165 -2.93 -16.76 -1.65
C LYS A 165 -3.16 -15.62 -0.65
N PHE A 166 -2.69 -14.40 -0.96
CA PHE A 166 -2.96 -13.22 -0.14
C PHE A 166 -4.47 -12.97 0.00
N LEU A 167 -5.23 -12.99 -1.10
CA LEU A 167 -6.68 -12.79 -1.09
C LEU A 167 -7.41 -13.89 -0.32
N ASP A 168 -6.91 -15.12 -0.36
CA ASP A 168 -7.47 -16.22 0.43
C ASP A 168 -7.23 -16.02 1.92
N ASP A 169 -5.99 -15.71 2.34
CA ASP A 169 -5.63 -15.51 3.74
C ASP A 169 -6.33 -14.28 4.35
N ILE A 170 -6.40 -13.16 3.61
CA ILE A 170 -6.96 -11.91 4.12
C ILE A 170 -8.44 -12.02 4.50
N CYS A 171 -9.19 -12.95 3.87
CA CYS A 171 -10.58 -13.25 4.23
C CYS A 171 -10.72 -13.65 5.70
N HIS A 172 -9.73 -14.34 6.25
CA HIS A 172 -9.73 -14.81 7.62
C HIS A 172 -9.29 -13.76 8.63
N ARG A 173 -8.73 -12.65 8.14
CA ARG A 173 -8.20 -11.54 8.94
C ARG A 173 -9.22 -10.43 9.20
N ILE A 174 -10.23 -10.33 8.33
CA ILE A 174 -11.26 -9.29 8.37
C ILE A 174 -12.48 -9.81 9.12
N ASN A 175 -13.07 -8.98 9.96
CA ASN A 175 -14.34 -9.25 10.65
C ASN A 175 -15.50 -9.32 9.64
N ASP A 176 -16.59 -10.01 9.98
CA ASP A 176 -17.81 -9.98 9.19
C ASP A 176 -18.31 -8.53 9.03
N LEU A 177 -18.74 -8.17 7.84
CA LEU A 177 -19.08 -6.80 7.41
C LEU A 177 -17.91 -5.80 7.46
N GLY A 178 -16.69 -6.27 7.72
CA GLY A 178 -15.48 -5.46 7.57
C GLY A 178 -15.11 -5.24 6.11
N LEU A 179 -14.23 -4.28 5.84
CA LEU A 179 -13.89 -3.83 4.50
C LEU A 179 -12.48 -4.24 4.09
N LEU A 180 -12.34 -4.61 2.83
CA LEU A 180 -11.07 -4.72 2.11
C LEU A 180 -11.02 -3.62 1.04
N VAL A 181 -10.03 -2.75 1.12
CA VAL A 181 -9.78 -1.71 0.12
C VAL A 181 -8.50 -2.04 -0.62
N ILE A 182 -8.58 -2.20 -1.92
CA ILE A 182 -7.45 -2.47 -2.81
C ILE A 182 -7.31 -1.30 -3.78
N ALA A 183 -6.13 -0.72 -3.87
CA ALA A 183 -5.76 0.23 -4.91
C ALA A 183 -4.54 -0.29 -5.65
N SER A 184 -4.55 -0.35 -6.99
CA SER A 184 -3.41 -0.82 -7.76
C SER A 184 -3.41 -0.27 -9.19
N PRO A 185 -2.24 0.05 -9.77
CA PRO A 185 -2.09 0.39 -11.17
C PRO A 185 -2.08 -0.85 -12.07
N TYR A 186 -2.11 -2.06 -11.50
CA TYR A 186 -2.07 -3.35 -12.20
C TYR A 186 -0.89 -3.49 -13.17
N THR A 187 0.27 -2.97 -12.77
CA THR A 187 1.51 -3.09 -13.54
C THR A 187 2.19 -4.43 -13.26
N TRP A 188 1.58 -5.52 -13.75
CA TRP A 188 2.12 -6.85 -13.59
C TRP A 188 3.50 -6.99 -14.22
N LEU A 189 4.49 -7.44 -13.44
CA LEU A 189 5.87 -7.70 -13.86
C LEU A 189 6.32 -9.05 -13.32
N GLU A 190 6.95 -9.87 -14.16
CA GLU A 190 7.42 -11.21 -13.77
C GLU A 190 8.53 -11.17 -12.72
N ASP A 191 9.22 -10.02 -12.57
CA ASP A 191 10.20 -9.80 -11.51
C ASP A 191 9.59 -9.84 -10.09
N TYR A 192 8.29 -9.56 -9.97
CA TYR A 192 7.56 -9.61 -8.69
C TYR A 192 6.60 -10.78 -8.63
N THR A 193 5.76 -10.91 -9.65
CA THR A 193 4.67 -11.89 -9.70
C THR A 193 4.88 -12.80 -10.91
N PRO A 194 5.14 -14.10 -10.73
CA PRO A 194 5.20 -15.03 -11.86
C PRO A 194 3.95 -14.92 -12.73
N ARG A 195 4.12 -15.02 -14.06
CA ARG A 195 3.01 -14.87 -15.02
C ARG A 195 1.81 -15.77 -14.71
N SER A 196 2.06 -16.98 -14.21
CA SER A 196 1.02 -17.96 -13.82
C SER A 196 0.19 -17.53 -12.60
N GLU A 197 0.67 -16.57 -11.82
CA GLU A 197 0.02 -16.07 -10.60
C GLU A 197 -0.72 -14.74 -10.82
N TRP A 198 -0.64 -14.15 -12.03
CA TRP A 198 -1.35 -12.91 -12.33
C TRP A 198 -2.86 -13.11 -12.22
N LEU A 199 -3.53 -12.19 -11.54
CA LEU A 199 -5.00 -12.26 -11.41
C LEU A 199 -5.75 -11.85 -12.67
N GLY A 200 -5.09 -11.14 -13.59
CA GLY A 200 -5.69 -10.67 -14.84
C GLY A 200 -4.64 -9.99 -15.72
N GLY A 201 -5.08 -9.26 -16.75
CA GLY A 201 -4.20 -8.61 -17.72
C GLY A 201 -3.79 -9.54 -18.85
N PHE A 202 -4.67 -10.48 -19.23
CA PHE A 202 -4.46 -11.46 -20.29
C PHE A 202 -5.78 -11.82 -21.00
N GLU A 203 -5.67 -12.58 -22.08
CA GLU A 203 -6.84 -13.18 -22.72
C GLU A 203 -7.18 -14.54 -22.09
N LYS A 204 -8.45 -14.74 -21.76
CA LYS A 204 -9.04 -16.00 -21.24
C LYS A 204 -10.17 -16.40 -22.18
N ASN A 205 -10.03 -17.53 -22.85
CA ASN A 205 -11.02 -18.03 -23.83
C ASN A 205 -11.31 -17.07 -25.01
N GLY A 206 -10.32 -16.27 -25.41
CA GLY A 206 -10.45 -15.30 -26.52
C GLY A 206 -11.06 -13.94 -26.11
N GLU A 207 -11.32 -13.72 -24.84
CA GLU A 207 -11.82 -12.45 -24.29
C GLU A 207 -10.80 -11.82 -23.35
N GLN A 208 -10.86 -10.49 -23.22
CA GLN A 208 -10.02 -9.77 -22.25
C GLN A 208 -10.44 -10.16 -20.84
N TYR A 209 -9.47 -10.54 -20.03
CA TYR A 209 -9.65 -10.86 -18.62
C TYR A 209 -8.82 -9.88 -17.80
N THR A 210 -9.50 -8.92 -17.19
CA THR A 210 -8.88 -7.84 -16.43
C THR A 210 -8.50 -8.29 -15.03
N THR A 211 -7.69 -7.50 -14.32
CA THR A 211 -7.41 -7.76 -12.91
C THR A 211 -8.67 -7.62 -12.04
N LEU A 212 -9.59 -6.73 -12.41
CA LEU A 212 -10.88 -6.62 -11.72
C LEU A 212 -11.69 -7.92 -11.83
N ASP A 213 -11.74 -8.55 -13.01
CA ASP A 213 -12.39 -9.87 -13.20
C ASP A 213 -11.74 -10.93 -12.29
N GLY A 214 -10.41 -10.93 -12.21
CA GLY A 214 -9.66 -11.84 -11.33
C GLY A 214 -9.88 -11.60 -9.84
N LEU A 215 -10.03 -10.33 -9.42
CA LEU A 215 -10.40 -9.99 -8.05
C LEU A 215 -11.82 -10.45 -7.74
N GLN A 216 -12.77 -10.24 -8.66
CA GLN A 216 -14.16 -10.72 -8.50
C GLN A 216 -14.21 -12.25 -8.37
N ASP A 217 -13.49 -12.97 -9.23
CA ASP A 217 -13.41 -14.44 -9.17
C ASP A 217 -12.79 -14.91 -7.84
N ALA A 218 -11.67 -14.29 -7.43
CA ALA A 218 -10.95 -14.69 -6.22
C ALA A 218 -11.69 -14.38 -4.92
N LEU A 219 -12.52 -13.33 -4.90
CA LEU A 219 -13.29 -12.90 -3.73
C LEU A 219 -14.73 -13.41 -3.73
N ALA A 220 -15.17 -14.08 -4.80
CA ALA A 220 -16.53 -14.56 -4.96
C ALA A 220 -17.01 -15.41 -3.76
N GLY A 221 -18.25 -15.16 -3.31
CA GLY A 221 -18.87 -15.87 -2.18
C GLY A 221 -18.34 -15.49 -0.80
N ARG A 222 -17.29 -14.69 -0.72
CA ARG A 222 -16.68 -14.21 0.55
C ARG A 222 -16.78 -12.70 0.72
N PHE A 223 -16.73 -11.97 -0.39
CA PHE A 223 -16.87 -10.52 -0.43
C PHE A 223 -17.82 -10.09 -1.55
N GLN A 224 -18.38 -8.91 -1.40
CA GLN A 224 -19.10 -8.21 -2.46
C GLN A 224 -18.43 -6.87 -2.76
N LEU A 225 -18.35 -6.52 -4.04
CA LEU A 225 -17.91 -5.20 -4.48
C LEU A 225 -18.97 -4.17 -4.10
N MET A 226 -18.60 -3.14 -3.33
CA MET A 226 -19.54 -2.18 -2.77
C MET A 226 -19.90 -1.02 -3.71
N MET A 227 -19.00 -0.69 -4.63
CA MET A 227 -19.16 0.46 -5.50
C MET A 227 -18.39 0.25 -6.79
N GLU A 228 -18.74 1.01 -7.82
CA GLU A 228 -17.94 1.06 -9.06
C GLU A 228 -16.49 1.45 -8.75
N PRO A 229 -15.51 0.76 -9.35
CA PRO A 229 -14.12 1.12 -9.20
C PRO A 229 -13.87 2.57 -9.60
N ARG A 230 -12.95 3.23 -8.92
CA ARG A 230 -12.57 4.61 -9.24
C ARG A 230 -11.07 4.79 -9.34
N SER A 231 -10.66 5.76 -10.15
CA SER A 231 -9.26 6.10 -10.34
C SER A 231 -8.75 6.96 -9.19
N LEU A 232 -7.57 6.63 -8.68
CA LEU A 232 -6.84 7.40 -7.68
C LEU A 232 -5.46 7.74 -8.26
N PRO A 233 -5.21 9.01 -8.65
CA PRO A 233 -3.94 9.41 -9.24
C PRO A 233 -2.83 9.45 -8.20
N PHE A 234 -1.58 9.26 -8.64
CA PHE A 234 -0.40 9.45 -7.82
C PHE A 234 0.81 9.87 -8.63
N VAL A 235 1.71 10.61 -7.96
CA VAL A 235 2.97 11.05 -8.55
C VAL A 235 4.13 10.67 -7.65
N ILE A 236 5.05 9.89 -8.18
CA ILE A 236 6.33 9.59 -7.53
C ILE A 236 7.41 10.47 -8.14
N ARG A 237 8.06 11.29 -7.34
CA ARG A 237 9.20 12.10 -7.74
C ARG A 237 10.49 11.27 -7.65
N GLU A 238 11.18 11.11 -8.77
CA GLU A 238 12.48 10.42 -8.80
C GLU A 238 13.63 11.41 -8.63
N THR A 239 13.60 12.51 -9.40
CA THR A 239 14.57 13.60 -9.32
C THR A 239 13.84 14.94 -9.48
N ARG A 240 14.57 16.07 -9.50
CA ARG A 240 13.99 17.39 -9.73
C ARG A 240 13.16 17.48 -11.02
N ASN A 241 13.58 16.78 -12.07
CA ASN A 241 13.01 16.87 -13.41
C ASN A 241 12.37 15.54 -13.88
N LYS A 242 12.31 14.52 -13.02
CA LYS A 242 11.74 13.20 -13.39
C LYS A 242 10.70 12.76 -12.41
N PHE A 243 9.50 12.46 -12.94
CA PHE A 243 8.32 12.03 -12.19
C PHE A 243 7.66 10.86 -12.89
N GLN A 244 7.10 9.95 -12.10
CA GLN A 244 6.15 8.95 -12.56
C GLN A 244 4.76 9.42 -12.18
N HIS A 245 3.89 9.69 -13.16
CA HIS A 245 2.48 9.99 -12.94
C HIS A 245 1.68 8.76 -13.37
N SER A 246 0.93 8.21 -12.44
CA SER A 246 0.21 6.94 -12.58
C SER A 246 -1.17 7.03 -11.95
N PHE A 247 -2.01 6.05 -12.23
CA PHE A 247 -3.35 5.93 -11.68
C PHE A 247 -3.53 4.53 -11.09
N SER A 248 -4.02 4.45 -9.86
CA SER A 248 -4.45 3.18 -9.26
C SER A 248 -5.96 3.08 -9.39
N GLU A 249 -6.46 1.93 -9.81
CA GLU A 249 -7.87 1.59 -9.67
C GLU A 249 -8.11 1.21 -8.20
N LEU A 250 -9.05 1.90 -7.57
CA LEU A 250 -9.46 1.66 -6.20
C LEU A 250 -10.78 0.90 -6.19
N THR A 251 -10.78 -0.24 -5.49
CA THR A 251 -11.94 -1.11 -5.28
C THR A 251 -12.21 -1.28 -3.79
N VAL A 252 -13.47 -1.36 -3.41
CA VAL A 252 -13.92 -1.56 -2.02
C VAL A 252 -14.81 -2.79 -1.95
N TRP A 253 -14.44 -3.69 -1.06
CA TRP A 253 -15.08 -5.00 -0.89
C TRP A 253 -15.57 -5.16 0.54
N GLU A 254 -16.83 -5.52 0.74
CA GLU A 254 -17.39 -5.86 2.04
C GLU A 254 -17.36 -7.37 2.24
N LYS A 255 -16.84 -7.81 3.39
CA LYS A 255 -16.86 -9.22 3.75
C LYS A 255 -18.26 -9.66 4.06
N LEU A 256 -18.71 -10.73 3.41
CA LEU A 256 -19.99 -11.37 3.68
C LEU A 256 -19.94 -12.11 5.03
N PRO A 257 -21.05 -12.11 5.81
CA PRO A 257 -21.14 -12.91 7.02
C PRO A 257 -20.94 -14.40 6.71
N ALA A 258 -20.30 -15.11 7.63
CA ALA A 258 -20.23 -16.57 7.55
C ALA A 258 -21.65 -17.14 7.57
N ALA A 259 -21.93 -18.10 6.66
CA ALA A 259 -23.23 -18.77 6.56
C ALA A 259 -23.49 -19.68 7.77
#